data_7e9d5dcf407035106c60e3db4a907039
#
_entry.id   7e9d5dcf407035106c60e3db4a907039
#
_cell.length_a   1.000
_cell.length_b   1.000
_cell.length_c   1.000
_cell.angle_alpha   90.00
_cell.angle_beta   90.00
_cell.angle_gamma   90.00
#
_symmetry.space_group_name_H-M   'P 1'
#
loop_
_entity.id
_entity.type
_entity.pdbx_description
1 polymer ?
#
loop_
_entity_poly.entity_id
_entity_poly.type
_entity_poly.pdbx_seq_one_letter_code
_entity_poly.pdbx_strand_id
1 'polypeptide(L)'
;MDLLNWYEAQFAKLGVKLRLNTYLDEDEIAAHPADTVILATGSLPDETGFQRWVPAHETLPGIELGGVWSPEAVLRREARLGDTVVLYDEGSNWRGVGTAWAMAEQGKKVILVTPEAFVGKEIARTAADGAARRRIAQLGVEFKTEHCLRRWHGNGVTIRNMLTVAEETIAE
;
A
#
# COMPACT_ATOMS: atom_id res chain seq x y z
N MET A 1 -21.75 -8.21 11.07
CA MET A 1 -22.20 -6.80 10.91
C MET A 1 -21.03 -6.05 10.31
N ASP A 2 -21.22 -5.45 9.16
CA ASP A 2 -20.21 -4.62 8.51
C ASP A 2 -19.98 -3.36 9.36
N LEU A 3 -18.72 -2.96 9.52
CA LEU A 3 -18.32 -1.79 10.32
C LEU A 3 -19.00 -0.50 9.82
N LEU A 4 -19.14 -0.35 8.51
CA LEU A 4 -19.80 0.81 7.90
C LEU A 4 -21.26 0.89 8.32
N ASN A 5 -22.00 -0.19 8.21
CA ASN A 5 -23.40 -0.26 8.65
C ASN A 5 -23.56 0.05 10.14
N TRP A 6 -22.59 -0.36 10.94
CA TRP A 6 -22.59 -0.02 12.37
C TRP A 6 -22.41 1.48 12.61
N TYR A 7 -21.46 2.12 11.91
CA TYR A 7 -21.26 3.57 12.01
C TYR A 7 -22.48 4.35 11.55
N GLU A 8 -23.09 3.98 10.43
CA GLU A 8 -24.33 4.63 9.94
C GLU A 8 -25.44 4.58 10.99
N ALA A 9 -25.66 3.41 11.59
CA ALA A 9 -26.63 3.24 12.66
C ALA A 9 -26.31 4.11 13.90
N GLN A 10 -25.00 4.22 14.26
CA GLN A 10 -24.61 5.08 15.38
C GLN A 10 -24.78 6.57 15.05
N PHE A 11 -24.46 7.00 13.85
CA PHE A 11 -24.65 8.40 13.43
C PHE A 11 -26.12 8.79 13.47
N ALA A 12 -27.01 7.93 12.97
CA ALA A 12 -28.45 8.16 13.05
C ALA A 12 -28.93 8.23 14.51
N LYS A 13 -28.47 7.32 15.38
CA LYS A 13 -28.82 7.27 16.80
C LYS A 13 -28.34 8.49 17.57
N LEU A 14 -27.15 9.01 17.25
CA LEU A 14 -26.52 10.14 17.94
C LEU A 14 -26.89 11.50 17.31
N GLY A 15 -27.70 11.53 16.26
CA GLY A 15 -28.08 12.76 15.58
C GLY A 15 -26.94 13.42 14.79
N VAL A 16 -25.90 12.66 14.42
CA VAL A 16 -24.80 13.15 13.61
C VAL A 16 -25.27 13.40 12.19
N LYS A 17 -25.07 14.61 11.68
CA LYS A 17 -25.42 14.97 10.30
C LYS A 17 -24.29 14.52 9.36
N LEU A 18 -24.51 13.43 8.63
CA LEU A 18 -23.57 12.93 7.63
C LEU A 18 -23.89 13.57 6.26
N ARG A 19 -22.86 14.13 5.61
CA ARG A 19 -22.92 14.65 4.24
C ARG A 19 -21.90 13.91 3.40
N LEU A 20 -22.33 13.01 2.55
CA LEU A 20 -21.49 12.27 1.61
C LEU A 20 -21.39 13.01 0.27
N ASN A 21 -20.34 12.68 -0.52
CA ASN A 21 -20.09 13.27 -1.83
C ASN A 21 -20.05 14.82 -1.81
N THR A 22 -19.57 15.39 -0.70
CA THR A 22 -19.47 16.83 -0.50
C THR A 22 -17.98 17.18 -0.38
N TYR A 23 -17.50 17.98 -1.31
CA TYR A 23 -16.19 18.60 -1.20
C TYR A 23 -16.36 19.92 -0.43
N LEU A 24 -15.47 20.17 0.51
CA LEU A 24 -15.39 21.44 1.24
C LEU A 24 -14.04 22.05 0.97
N ASP A 25 -14.04 23.27 0.48
CA ASP A 25 -12.84 24.07 0.35
C ASP A 25 -12.50 24.83 1.64
N GLU A 26 -11.42 25.57 1.62
CA GLU A 26 -10.94 26.32 2.77
C GLU A 26 -11.93 27.41 3.22
N ASP A 27 -12.55 28.10 2.28
CA ASP A 27 -13.50 29.17 2.56
C ASP A 27 -14.80 28.62 3.16
N GLU A 28 -15.31 27.51 2.64
CA GLU A 28 -16.50 26.84 3.17
C GLU A 28 -16.26 26.29 4.58
N ILE A 29 -15.06 25.76 4.84
CA ILE A 29 -14.67 25.29 6.17
C ILE A 29 -14.59 26.47 7.15
N ALA A 30 -13.96 27.58 6.76
CA ALA A 30 -13.82 28.77 7.58
C ALA A 30 -15.16 29.45 7.89
N ALA A 31 -16.11 29.41 6.94
CA ALA A 31 -17.45 29.96 7.10
C ALA A 31 -18.40 29.05 7.91
N HIS A 32 -18.02 27.81 8.20
CA HIS A 32 -18.88 26.87 8.91
C HIS A 32 -19.07 27.26 10.38
N PRO A 33 -20.30 27.37 10.88
CA PRO A 33 -20.59 27.81 12.25
C PRO A 33 -20.31 26.70 13.27
N ALA A 34 -19.07 26.30 13.43
CA ALA A 34 -18.64 25.29 14.39
C ALA A 34 -17.57 25.88 15.32
N ASP A 35 -17.65 25.55 16.61
CA ASP A 35 -16.65 25.94 17.61
C ASP A 35 -15.29 25.25 17.38
N THR A 36 -15.31 24.08 16.76
CA THR A 36 -14.11 23.27 16.48
C THR A 36 -14.30 22.50 15.18
N VAL A 37 -13.27 22.53 14.34
CA VAL A 37 -13.20 21.74 13.10
C VAL A 37 -12.08 20.70 13.24
N ILE A 38 -12.39 19.45 12.92
CA ILE A 38 -11.42 18.35 12.89
C ILE A 38 -11.20 17.96 11.42
N LEU A 39 -9.97 18.11 10.96
CA LEU A 39 -9.57 17.66 9.63
C LEU A 39 -9.09 16.22 9.69
N ALA A 40 -9.81 15.32 9.02
CA ALA A 40 -9.50 13.89 8.95
C ALA A 40 -9.60 13.40 7.51
N THR A 41 -8.98 14.13 6.57
CA THR A 41 -9.11 13.95 5.12
C THR A 41 -8.29 12.78 4.56
N GLY A 42 -7.50 12.11 5.40
CA GLY A 42 -6.61 11.03 4.97
C GLY A 42 -5.41 11.52 4.18
N SER A 43 -4.85 10.64 3.36
CA SER A 43 -3.70 10.93 2.49
C SER A 43 -3.84 10.21 1.15
N LEU A 44 -3.26 10.78 0.12
CA LEU A 44 -3.12 10.12 -1.18
C LEU A 44 -1.81 9.31 -1.22
N PRO A 45 -1.77 8.24 -2.02
CA PRO A 45 -0.53 7.53 -2.29
C PRO A 45 0.50 8.47 -2.94
N ASP A 46 1.76 8.30 -2.57
CA ASP A 46 2.87 8.92 -3.28
C ASP A 46 3.11 8.15 -4.59
N GLU A 47 3.01 8.85 -5.71
CA GLU A 47 3.17 8.27 -7.05
C GLU A 47 4.60 8.38 -7.57
N THR A 48 5.51 9.01 -6.82
CA THR A 48 6.91 9.19 -7.22
C THR A 48 7.75 7.93 -7.06
N GLY A 49 7.25 6.98 -6.25
CA GLY A 49 8.03 5.81 -5.85
C GLY A 49 9.19 6.15 -4.91
N PHE A 50 9.08 7.26 -4.19
CA PHE A 50 10.04 7.62 -3.13
C PHE A 50 10.19 6.49 -2.12
N GLN A 51 11.44 6.23 -1.71
CA GLN A 51 11.78 5.21 -0.74
C GLN A 51 12.57 5.82 0.41
N ARG A 52 12.08 5.68 1.65
CA ARG A 52 12.79 6.19 2.85
C ARG A 52 14.18 5.60 3.03
N TRP A 53 14.37 4.37 2.56
CA TRP A 53 15.66 3.66 2.61
C TRP A 53 16.63 4.06 1.52
N VAL A 54 16.18 4.83 0.52
CA VAL A 54 17.01 5.37 -0.57
C VAL A 54 16.77 6.87 -0.71
N PRO A 55 17.01 7.67 0.34
CA PRO A 55 16.60 9.08 0.38
C PRO A 55 17.35 9.97 -0.61
N ALA A 56 18.42 9.47 -1.23
CA ALA A 56 19.14 10.19 -2.28
C ALA A 56 18.34 10.34 -3.59
N HIS A 57 17.24 9.61 -3.75
CA HIS A 57 16.38 9.67 -4.92
C HIS A 57 14.97 10.09 -4.49
N GLU A 58 14.52 11.26 -4.94
CA GLU A 58 13.15 11.74 -4.72
C GLU A 58 12.11 10.92 -5.51
N THR A 59 12.56 10.28 -6.59
CA THR A 59 11.72 9.44 -7.45
C THR A 59 12.43 8.12 -7.76
N LEU A 60 11.65 7.06 -7.93
CA LEU A 60 12.19 5.78 -8.44
C LEU A 60 12.58 5.96 -9.91
N PRO A 61 13.84 5.75 -10.29
CA PRO A 61 14.26 5.82 -11.69
C PRO A 61 13.44 4.87 -12.56
N GLY A 62 12.87 5.39 -13.66
CA GLY A 62 12.02 4.66 -14.59
C GLY A 62 10.52 4.67 -14.26
N ILE A 63 10.09 5.31 -13.16
CA ILE A 63 8.67 5.40 -12.78
C ILE A 63 7.81 6.02 -13.90
N GLU A 64 8.38 6.90 -14.70
CA GLU A 64 7.75 7.58 -15.83
C GLU A 64 7.37 6.62 -16.99
N LEU A 65 7.88 5.40 -17.00
CA LEU A 65 7.53 4.38 -17.98
C LEU A 65 6.11 3.82 -17.74
N GLY A 66 5.48 4.17 -16.63
CA GLY A 66 4.15 3.70 -16.26
C GLY A 66 4.12 2.24 -15.79
N GLY A 67 2.91 1.68 -15.64
CA GLY A 67 2.75 0.30 -15.17
C GLY A 67 2.95 0.11 -13.65
N VAL A 68 3.15 1.20 -12.91
CA VAL A 68 3.26 1.21 -11.45
C VAL A 68 1.95 1.70 -10.85
N TRP A 69 1.46 1.00 -9.86
CA TRP A 69 0.13 1.21 -9.28
C TRP A 69 0.18 1.26 -7.76
N SER A 70 -0.66 2.09 -7.16
CA SER A 70 -0.83 2.08 -5.72
C SER A 70 -1.61 0.85 -5.25
N PRO A 71 -1.43 0.39 -4.00
CA PRO A 71 -2.26 -0.66 -3.41
C PRO A 71 -3.76 -0.36 -3.49
N GLU A 72 -4.15 0.91 -3.37
CA GLU A 72 -5.55 1.34 -3.47
C GLU A 72 -6.12 1.09 -4.87
N ALA A 73 -5.37 1.44 -5.92
CA ALA A 73 -5.78 1.18 -7.30
C ALA A 73 -5.92 -0.32 -7.58
N VAL A 74 -5.01 -1.12 -7.02
CA VAL A 74 -5.09 -2.59 -7.11
C VAL A 74 -6.35 -3.12 -6.44
N LEU A 75 -6.63 -2.71 -5.21
CA LEU A 75 -7.78 -3.18 -4.44
C LEU A 75 -9.12 -2.71 -5.02
N ARG A 76 -9.15 -1.54 -5.66
CA ARG A 76 -10.31 -1.01 -6.40
C ARG A 76 -10.47 -1.63 -7.78
N ARG A 77 -9.55 -2.47 -8.23
CA ARG A 77 -9.51 -3.08 -9.57
C ARG A 77 -9.37 -2.06 -10.71
N GLU A 78 -8.73 -0.96 -10.44
CA GLU A 78 -8.39 0.10 -11.41
C GLU A 78 -7.05 -0.21 -12.10
N ALA A 79 -6.18 -0.95 -11.42
CA ALA A 79 -4.86 -1.34 -11.92
C ALA A 79 -4.93 -2.44 -12.98
N ARG A 80 -4.16 -2.29 -14.05
CA ARG A 80 -3.96 -3.32 -15.06
C ARG A 80 -2.69 -4.11 -14.73
N LEU A 81 -2.85 -5.25 -14.08
CA LEU A 81 -1.74 -6.09 -13.63
C LEU A 81 -1.44 -7.21 -14.62
N GLY A 82 -0.16 -7.44 -14.89
CA GLY A 82 0.34 -8.65 -15.54
C GLY A 82 0.11 -9.91 -14.68
N ASP A 83 0.60 -11.06 -15.14
CA ASP A 83 0.47 -12.31 -14.39
C ASP A 83 1.47 -12.38 -13.24
N THR A 84 2.65 -11.79 -13.41
CA THR A 84 3.65 -11.60 -12.36
C THR A 84 3.59 -10.15 -11.86
N VAL A 85 3.54 -9.97 -10.56
CA VAL A 85 3.48 -8.64 -9.92
C VAL A 85 4.56 -8.54 -8.85
N VAL A 86 5.36 -7.49 -8.94
CA VAL A 86 6.28 -7.11 -7.86
C VAL A 86 5.58 -6.09 -6.98
N LEU A 87 5.41 -6.40 -5.71
CA LEU A 87 4.86 -5.50 -4.70
C LEU A 87 5.99 -5.01 -3.80
N TYR A 88 6.24 -3.72 -3.80
CA TYR A 88 7.16 -3.10 -2.83
C TYR A 88 6.40 -2.65 -1.59
N ASP A 89 6.77 -3.21 -0.45
CA ASP A 89 6.15 -2.91 0.86
C ASP A 89 7.17 -2.33 1.84
N GLU A 90 7.29 -1.02 1.87
CA GLU A 90 8.13 -0.32 2.83
C GLU A 90 7.43 -0.12 4.18
N GLY A 91 6.11 -0.12 4.18
CA GLY A 91 5.30 0.04 5.38
C GLY A 91 5.25 -1.18 6.27
N SER A 92 5.47 -2.35 5.70
CA SER A 92 5.47 -3.66 6.36
C SER A 92 4.25 -3.89 7.26
N ASN A 93 3.09 -3.41 6.82
CA ASN A 93 1.82 -3.43 7.53
C ASN A 93 0.70 -4.13 6.73
N TRP A 94 -0.54 -4.04 7.20
CA TRP A 94 -1.69 -4.66 6.53
C TRP A 94 -1.94 -4.16 5.12
N ARG A 95 -1.52 -2.94 4.77
CA ARG A 95 -1.69 -2.40 3.42
C ARG A 95 -0.90 -3.23 2.40
N GLY A 96 0.40 -3.48 2.66
CA GLY A 96 1.24 -4.31 1.78
C GLY A 96 0.84 -5.79 1.82
N VAL A 97 0.78 -6.36 3.03
CA VAL A 97 0.46 -7.79 3.21
C VAL A 97 -0.94 -8.13 2.71
N GLY A 98 -1.95 -7.28 2.97
CA GLY A 98 -3.32 -7.46 2.49
C GLY A 98 -3.44 -7.36 0.98
N THR A 99 -2.69 -6.45 0.35
CA THR A 99 -2.65 -6.33 -1.11
C THR A 99 -1.99 -7.56 -1.74
N ALA A 100 -0.87 -8.04 -1.20
CA ALA A 100 -0.23 -9.28 -1.66
C ALA A 100 -1.19 -10.46 -1.55
N TRP A 101 -1.90 -10.57 -0.44
CA TRP A 101 -2.90 -11.61 -0.23
C TRP A 101 -4.01 -11.55 -1.28
N ALA A 102 -4.62 -10.38 -1.48
CA ALA A 102 -5.70 -10.19 -2.45
C ALA A 102 -5.28 -10.52 -3.89
N MET A 103 -4.05 -10.15 -4.30
CA MET A 103 -3.53 -10.49 -5.62
C MET A 103 -3.26 -11.98 -5.78
N ALA A 104 -2.66 -12.63 -4.76
CA ALA A 104 -2.38 -14.04 -4.78
C ALA A 104 -3.66 -14.89 -4.81
N GLU A 105 -4.72 -14.50 -4.10
CA GLU A 105 -6.04 -15.15 -4.20
C GLU A 105 -6.70 -14.98 -5.59
N GLN A 106 -6.32 -13.95 -6.34
CA GLN A 106 -6.73 -13.75 -7.74
C GLN A 106 -5.86 -14.54 -8.73
N GLY A 107 -4.93 -15.37 -8.23
CA GLY A 107 -4.06 -16.21 -9.05
C GLY A 107 -2.84 -15.49 -9.62
N LYS A 108 -2.52 -14.27 -9.16
CA LYS A 108 -1.30 -13.58 -9.57
C LYS A 108 -0.07 -14.21 -8.89
N LYS A 109 1.03 -14.30 -9.64
CA LYS A 109 2.34 -14.60 -9.07
C LYS A 109 2.87 -13.32 -8.42
N VAL A 110 2.94 -13.30 -7.10
CA VAL A 110 3.34 -12.10 -6.34
C VAL A 110 4.74 -12.27 -5.77
N ILE A 111 5.60 -11.29 -6.02
CA ILE A 111 6.91 -11.17 -5.40
C ILE A 111 6.87 -9.95 -4.49
N LEU A 112 6.86 -10.16 -3.18
CA LEU A 112 6.82 -9.11 -2.19
C LEU A 112 8.25 -8.71 -1.80
N VAL A 113 8.62 -7.50 -2.15
CA VAL A 113 9.93 -6.89 -1.84
C VAL A 113 9.76 -5.93 -0.68
N THR A 114 10.60 -6.06 0.35
CA THR A 114 10.56 -5.17 1.51
C THR A 114 11.99 -4.88 2.02
N PRO A 115 12.27 -3.65 2.47
CA PRO A 115 13.55 -3.33 3.12
C PRO A 115 13.66 -3.94 4.53
N GLU A 116 12.56 -4.42 5.09
CA GLU A 116 12.54 -4.99 6.43
C GLU A 116 13.08 -6.43 6.45
N ALA A 117 13.58 -6.85 7.61
CA ALA A 117 14.12 -8.20 7.81
C ALA A 117 13.07 -9.31 7.64
N PHE A 118 11.78 -8.97 7.81
CA PHE A 118 10.68 -9.90 7.56
C PHE A 118 9.41 -9.14 7.17
N VAL A 119 8.57 -9.81 6.40
CA VAL A 119 7.29 -9.29 5.91
C VAL A 119 6.31 -9.10 7.07
N GLY A 120 5.63 -7.95 7.11
CA GLY A 120 4.61 -7.69 8.12
C GLY A 120 5.17 -7.31 9.50
N LYS A 121 6.33 -6.67 9.57
CA LYS A 121 6.99 -6.26 10.80
C LYS A 121 6.07 -5.41 11.70
N GLU A 122 5.34 -4.46 11.14
CA GLU A 122 4.41 -3.63 11.92
C GLU A 122 3.17 -4.40 12.39
N ILE A 123 2.81 -5.49 11.71
CA ILE A 123 1.72 -6.38 12.13
C ILE A 123 2.11 -7.20 13.37
N ALA A 124 3.41 -7.42 13.60
CA ALA A 124 3.92 -8.15 14.77
C ALA A 124 3.49 -7.52 16.11
N ARG A 125 3.21 -6.23 16.13
CA ARG A 125 2.67 -5.53 17.30
C ARG A 125 1.33 -6.10 17.79
N THR A 126 0.58 -6.75 16.90
CA THR A 126 -0.70 -7.39 17.21
C THR A 126 -0.60 -8.92 17.22
N ALA A 127 0.61 -9.47 17.14
CA ALA A 127 0.89 -10.91 17.03
C ALA A 127 0.20 -11.61 15.83
N ALA A 128 -0.22 -10.85 14.82
CA ALA A 128 -0.90 -11.39 13.64
C ALA A 128 0.04 -11.66 12.45
N ASP A 129 1.30 -11.21 12.53
CA ASP A 129 2.30 -11.34 11.46
C ASP A 129 2.58 -12.80 11.07
N GLY A 130 2.71 -13.69 12.05
CA GLY A 130 2.97 -15.11 11.79
C GLY A 130 1.84 -15.79 11.01
N ALA A 131 0.58 -15.51 11.36
CA ALA A 131 -0.59 -16.04 10.65
C ALA A 131 -0.71 -15.46 9.24
N ALA A 132 -0.50 -14.15 9.09
CA ALA A 132 -0.55 -13.45 7.81
C ALA A 132 0.54 -13.97 6.85
N ARG A 133 1.80 -14.03 7.30
CA ARG A 133 2.91 -14.60 6.50
C ARG A 133 2.66 -16.02 6.06
N ARG A 134 2.20 -16.88 6.99
CA ARG A 134 1.84 -18.27 6.66
C ARG A 134 0.81 -18.32 5.54
N ARG A 135 -0.23 -17.52 5.64
CA ARG A 135 -1.30 -17.50 4.64
C ARG A 135 -0.79 -17.09 3.26
N ILE A 136 -0.05 -15.98 3.15
CA ILE A 136 0.43 -15.51 1.84
C ILE A 136 1.53 -16.42 1.27
N ALA A 137 2.37 -17.03 2.11
CA ALA A 137 3.32 -18.05 1.68
C ALA A 137 2.63 -19.31 1.13
N GLN A 138 1.53 -19.76 1.76
CA GLN A 138 0.72 -20.88 1.24
C GLN A 138 0.05 -20.56 -0.10
N LEU A 139 -0.20 -19.28 -0.40
CA LEU A 139 -0.68 -18.80 -1.69
C LEU A 139 0.43 -18.64 -2.74
N GLY A 140 1.68 -18.95 -2.39
CA GLY A 140 2.82 -18.89 -3.30
C GLY A 140 3.46 -17.51 -3.43
N VAL A 141 3.19 -16.58 -2.51
CA VAL A 141 3.90 -15.28 -2.52
C VAL A 141 5.38 -15.50 -2.19
N GLU A 142 6.26 -15.03 -3.08
CA GLU A 142 7.70 -15.01 -2.87
C GLU A 142 8.10 -13.80 -2.05
N PHE A 143 9.03 -13.97 -1.09
CA PHE A 143 9.51 -12.88 -0.23
C PHE A 143 10.95 -12.50 -0.58
N LYS A 144 11.19 -11.23 -0.84
CA LYS A 144 12.49 -10.58 -0.99
C LYS A 144 12.65 -9.57 0.14
N THR A 145 13.12 -10.04 1.30
CA THR A 145 13.37 -9.20 2.49
C THR A 145 14.73 -8.51 2.38
N GLU A 146 14.92 -7.41 3.09
CA GLU A 146 16.16 -6.61 3.10
C GLU A 146 16.55 -6.10 1.69
N HIS A 147 15.53 -5.80 0.87
CA HIS A 147 15.74 -5.26 -0.48
C HIS A 147 15.02 -3.94 -0.67
N CYS A 148 15.65 -3.03 -1.42
CA CYS A 148 15.05 -1.81 -1.95
C CYS A 148 14.97 -1.85 -3.48
N LEU A 149 14.10 -1.02 -4.05
CA LEU A 149 14.04 -0.86 -5.51
C LEU A 149 15.16 0.07 -5.99
N ARG A 150 15.71 -0.22 -7.16
CA ARG A 150 16.75 0.60 -7.79
C ARG A 150 16.29 1.27 -9.07
N ARG A 151 15.54 0.53 -9.89
CA ARG A 151 15.03 1.04 -11.18
C ARG A 151 13.86 0.20 -11.66
N TRP A 152 12.86 0.84 -12.17
CA TRP A 152 11.81 0.25 -12.99
C TRP A 152 12.21 0.30 -14.47
N HIS A 153 11.96 -0.77 -15.23
CA HIS A 153 12.33 -0.90 -16.64
C HIS A 153 11.12 -0.99 -17.58
N GLY A 154 9.90 -0.79 -17.05
CA GLY A 154 8.66 -0.93 -17.81
C GLY A 154 8.10 -2.36 -17.84
N ASN A 155 8.97 -3.37 -17.79
CA ASN A 155 8.60 -4.79 -17.77
C ASN A 155 9.40 -5.61 -16.76
N GLY A 156 10.07 -4.95 -15.83
CA GLY A 156 10.84 -5.59 -14.78
C GLY A 156 11.45 -4.55 -13.86
N VAL A 157 11.94 -4.97 -12.72
CA VAL A 157 12.50 -4.08 -11.70
C VAL A 157 13.85 -4.59 -11.21
N THR A 158 14.83 -3.72 -11.15
CA THR A 158 16.09 -4.00 -10.45
C THR A 158 15.91 -3.72 -8.97
N ILE A 159 16.18 -4.71 -8.15
CA ILE A 159 16.21 -4.62 -6.69
C ILE A 159 17.64 -4.78 -6.18
N ARG A 160 17.91 -4.25 -5.00
CA ARG A 160 19.21 -4.32 -4.35
C ARG A 160 19.07 -4.85 -2.94
N ASN A 161 19.84 -5.88 -2.62
CA ASN A 161 19.96 -6.35 -1.26
C ASN A 161 20.75 -5.32 -0.42
N MET A 162 20.17 -4.91 0.70
CA MET A 162 20.71 -3.81 1.51
C MET A 162 21.92 -4.23 2.36
N LEU A 163 22.10 -5.52 2.60
CA LEU A 163 23.23 -6.05 3.38
C LEU A 163 24.43 -6.34 2.50
N THR A 164 24.21 -6.99 1.34
CA THR A 164 25.30 -7.43 0.45
C THR A 164 25.59 -6.45 -0.67
N VAL A 165 24.73 -5.46 -0.88
CA VAL A 165 24.73 -4.51 -2.01
C VAL A 165 24.61 -5.17 -3.39
N ALA A 166 24.34 -6.47 -3.44
CA ALA A 166 24.11 -7.19 -4.70
C ALA A 166 22.80 -6.72 -5.34
N GLU A 167 22.80 -6.60 -6.66
CA GLU A 167 21.63 -6.25 -7.44
C GLU A 167 21.16 -7.45 -8.26
N GLU A 168 19.85 -7.59 -8.38
CA GLU A 168 19.21 -8.54 -9.29
C GLU A 168 18.05 -7.87 -10.01
N THR A 169 17.71 -8.33 -11.21
CA THR A 169 16.55 -7.85 -11.95
C THR A 169 15.49 -8.92 -11.98
N ILE A 170 14.30 -8.56 -11.50
CA ILE A 170 13.09 -9.37 -11.60
C ILE A 170 12.40 -8.93 -12.90
N ALA A 171 12.33 -9.81 -13.87
CA ALA A 171 11.60 -9.61 -15.13
C ALA A 171 10.25 -10.32 -15.09
N GLU A 172 9.33 -9.90 -15.96
CA GLU A 172 8.06 -10.59 -16.21
C GLU A 172 8.24 -12.03 -16.69
#